data_7adf534ce65e5cb4551e8213e1b8c4ba
#
_entry.id   7adf534ce65e5cb4551e8213e1b8c4ba
#
_cell.length_a   1.000
_cell.length_b   1.000
_cell.length_c   1.000
_cell.angle_alpha   90.00
_cell.angle_beta   90.00
_cell.angle_gamma   90.00
#
_symmetry.space_group_name_H-M   'P 1'
#
loop_
_entity.id
_entity.type
_entity.pdbx_description
1 polymer ?
#
loop_
_entity_poly.entity_id
_entity_poly.type
_entity_poly.pdbx_seq_one_letter_code
_entity_poly.pdbx_strand_id
1 'polypeptide(L)'
;MSFARRSHELVLVARDKARAIVKAVESGKTLADAVAAAGPNIGNVQAIGGRRAELGQNGQPVPPELALLFSMAKDSVKTLEIPGNRGWMVIALADVQRPDPKAIDPRRVAAIAQPLAPAFGNELIEQLAAEAKRRAGVTINKDLVAQLRQELTGTAPVAE
;
A
#
# COMPACT_ATOMS: atom_id res chain seq x y z
N MET A 1 43.30 -19.17 6.16
CA MET A 1 41.96 -18.76 6.62
C MET A 1 41.11 -18.45 5.39
N SER A 2 39.97 -19.12 5.22
CA SER A 2 39.16 -19.08 3.99
C SER A 2 38.50 -17.69 3.79
N PHE A 3 38.54 -17.20 2.55
CA PHE A 3 37.89 -15.93 2.12
C PHE A 3 36.42 -15.84 2.57
N ALA A 4 35.71 -16.97 2.59
CA ALA A 4 34.30 -17.06 3.04
C ALA A 4 34.11 -16.73 4.53
N ARG A 5 35.01 -17.08 5.42
CA ARG A 5 34.94 -16.73 6.85
C ARG A 5 35.10 -15.24 7.09
N ARG A 6 36.00 -14.59 6.37
CA ARG A 6 36.23 -13.14 6.50
C ARG A 6 35.04 -12.33 5.98
N SER A 7 34.41 -12.78 4.88
CA SER A 7 33.20 -12.13 4.35
C SER A 7 32.02 -12.24 5.32
N HIS A 8 31.84 -13.40 5.94
CA HIS A 8 30.77 -13.61 6.92
C HIS A 8 30.96 -12.74 8.18
N GLU A 9 32.20 -12.64 8.67
CA GLU A 9 32.53 -11.81 9.82
C GLU A 9 32.27 -10.31 9.55
N LEU A 10 32.60 -9.82 8.36
CA LEU A 10 32.33 -8.44 7.94
C LEU A 10 30.83 -8.14 7.89
N VAL A 11 30.01 -9.07 7.43
CA VAL A 11 28.54 -8.91 7.39
C VAL A 11 27.96 -8.83 8.80
N LEU A 12 28.46 -9.63 9.74
CA LEU A 12 28.03 -9.57 11.14
C LEU A 12 28.40 -8.24 11.79
N VAL A 13 29.63 -7.76 11.58
CA VAL A 13 30.06 -6.44 12.08
C VAL A 13 29.19 -5.32 11.46
N ALA A 14 28.90 -5.38 10.17
CA ALA A 14 28.03 -4.40 9.52
C ALA A 14 26.61 -4.39 10.10
N ARG A 15 26.07 -5.58 10.39
CA ARG A 15 24.75 -5.72 11.05
C ARG A 15 24.75 -5.09 12.45
N ASP A 16 25.78 -5.36 13.24
CA ASP A 16 25.85 -4.84 14.61
C ASP A 16 26.01 -3.31 14.62
N LYS A 17 26.80 -2.77 13.69
CA LYS A 17 26.86 -1.31 13.47
C LYS A 17 25.53 -0.72 13.03
N ALA A 18 24.80 -1.35 12.10
CA ALA A 18 23.49 -0.90 11.68
C ALA A 18 22.49 -0.87 12.85
N ARG A 19 22.49 -1.90 13.70
CA ARG A 19 21.67 -1.95 14.92
C ARG A 19 22.06 -0.88 15.94
N ALA A 20 23.35 -0.58 16.09
CA ALA A 20 23.79 0.49 16.99
C ALA A 20 23.32 1.86 16.49
N ILE A 21 23.33 2.11 15.17
CA ILE A 21 22.79 3.32 14.56
C ILE A 21 21.29 3.41 14.82
N VAL A 22 20.52 2.33 14.61
CA VAL A 22 19.08 2.31 14.90
C VAL A 22 18.81 2.71 16.34
N LYS A 23 19.47 2.08 17.31
CA LYS A 23 19.32 2.42 18.73
C LYS A 23 19.66 3.87 19.04
N ALA A 24 20.68 4.43 18.41
CA ALA A 24 21.06 5.83 18.58
C ALA A 24 19.98 6.78 18.06
N VAL A 25 19.38 6.46 16.91
CA VAL A 25 18.27 7.27 16.34
C VAL A 25 17.00 7.12 17.19
N GLU A 26 16.66 5.92 17.64
CA GLU A 26 15.54 5.68 18.55
C GLU A 26 15.69 6.42 19.89
N SER A 27 16.94 6.66 20.33
CA SER A 27 17.24 7.49 21.51
C SER A 27 17.20 8.99 21.26
N GLY A 28 16.82 9.45 20.05
CA GLY A 28 16.62 10.85 19.70
C GLY A 28 17.81 11.52 19.00
N LYS A 29 18.85 10.78 18.62
CA LYS A 29 19.93 11.33 17.77
C LYS A 29 19.48 11.41 16.32
N THR A 30 20.05 12.38 15.58
CA THR A 30 19.84 12.41 14.14
C THR A 30 20.55 11.23 13.47
N LEU A 31 20.06 10.78 12.31
CA LEU A 31 20.72 9.72 11.56
C LEU A 31 22.17 10.08 11.19
N ALA A 32 22.42 11.35 10.86
CA ALA A 32 23.75 11.83 10.54
C ALA A 32 24.72 11.71 11.74
N ASP A 33 24.28 12.15 12.95
CA ASP A 33 25.09 12.03 14.16
C ASP A 33 25.33 10.57 14.56
N ALA A 34 24.31 9.72 14.40
CA ALA A 34 24.41 8.32 14.71
C ALA A 34 25.41 7.60 13.76
N VAL A 35 25.40 7.95 12.48
CA VAL A 35 26.34 7.43 11.48
C VAL A 35 27.77 7.93 11.76
N ALA A 36 27.93 9.22 12.07
CA ALA A 36 29.24 9.79 12.44
C ALA A 36 29.84 9.11 13.68
N ALA A 37 29.02 8.81 14.67
CA ALA A 37 29.44 8.14 15.91
C ALA A 37 29.77 6.65 15.72
N ALA A 38 29.23 5.99 14.69
CA ALA A 38 29.46 4.57 14.42
C ALA A 38 30.83 4.27 13.75
N GLY A 39 31.62 5.30 13.47
CA GLY A 39 33.02 5.21 13.05
C GLY A 39 33.23 5.22 11.53
N PRO A 40 34.50 5.09 11.10
CA PRO A 40 34.84 5.13 9.69
C PRO A 40 34.33 3.91 8.92
N ASN A 41 34.30 4.01 7.61
CA ASN A 41 33.85 2.96 6.65
C ASN A 41 32.34 2.65 6.72
N ILE A 42 31.54 3.65 7.09
CA ILE A 42 30.08 3.62 6.96
C ILE A 42 29.71 4.53 5.79
N GLY A 43 28.72 4.11 4.99
CA GLY A 43 28.24 4.87 3.85
C GLY A 43 27.69 6.24 4.27
N ASN A 44 27.56 7.13 3.29
CA ASN A 44 27.03 8.47 3.53
C ASN A 44 25.52 8.45 3.71
N VAL A 45 24.99 9.38 4.53
CA VAL A 45 23.57 9.63 4.64
C VAL A 45 23.11 10.37 3.38
N GLN A 46 22.08 9.83 2.73
CA GLN A 46 21.44 10.42 1.57
C GLN A 46 19.95 10.66 1.87
N ALA A 47 19.46 11.85 1.55
CA ALA A 47 18.04 12.12 1.61
C ALA A 47 17.38 11.59 0.33
N ILE A 48 16.39 10.71 0.50
CA ILE A 48 15.56 10.21 -0.59
C ILE A 48 14.10 10.60 -0.31
N GLY A 49 13.36 10.88 -1.36
CA GLY A 49 11.94 11.19 -1.27
C GLY A 49 11.24 10.78 -2.55
N GLY A 50 9.91 10.68 -2.49
CA GLY A 50 9.09 10.32 -3.64
C GLY A 50 7.62 10.31 -3.25
N ARG A 51 6.78 10.09 -4.25
CA ARG A 51 5.33 9.96 -4.04
C ARG A 51 4.94 8.49 -4.15
N ARG A 52 4.08 8.03 -3.24
CA ARG A 52 3.58 6.66 -3.28
C ARG A 52 2.93 6.31 -4.63
N ALA A 53 2.28 7.28 -5.28
CA ALA A 53 1.66 7.10 -6.58
C ALA A 53 2.66 6.86 -7.72
N GLU A 54 3.93 7.18 -7.53
CA GLU A 54 4.99 7.00 -8.55
C GLU A 54 5.63 5.60 -8.47
N LEU A 55 5.35 4.86 -7.37
CA LEU A 55 5.87 3.52 -7.20
C LEU A 55 5.24 2.55 -8.20
N GLY A 56 6.06 1.92 -9.01
CA GLY A 56 5.63 0.88 -9.94
C GLY A 56 4.86 1.37 -11.18
N GLN A 57 4.75 2.68 -11.42
CA GLN A 57 4.00 3.23 -12.56
C GLN A 57 4.47 2.74 -13.93
N ASN A 58 5.74 2.39 -14.07
CA ASN A 58 6.32 1.99 -15.36
C ASN A 58 6.53 0.46 -15.47
N GLY A 59 5.81 -0.34 -14.67
CA GLY A 59 6.03 -1.80 -14.62
C GLY A 59 7.40 -2.19 -14.05
N GLN A 60 8.18 -1.24 -13.56
CA GLN A 60 9.46 -1.47 -12.91
C GLN A 60 9.23 -2.02 -11.49
N PRO A 61 9.98 -3.03 -11.06
CA PRO A 61 9.91 -3.49 -9.68
C PRO A 61 10.28 -2.37 -8.72
N VAL A 62 9.46 -2.20 -7.67
CA VAL A 62 9.73 -1.19 -6.65
C VAL A 62 11.01 -1.57 -5.90
N PRO A 63 12.02 -0.69 -5.82
CA PRO A 63 13.22 -0.93 -5.04
C PRO A 63 12.86 -1.26 -3.57
N PRO A 64 13.46 -2.29 -2.97
CA PRO A 64 13.10 -2.75 -1.62
C PRO A 64 13.27 -1.66 -0.55
N GLU A 65 14.23 -0.75 -0.71
CA GLU A 65 14.42 0.41 0.17
C GLU A 65 13.23 1.38 0.11
N LEU A 66 12.68 1.64 -1.07
CA LEU A 66 11.49 2.49 -1.22
C LEU A 66 10.23 1.77 -0.72
N ALA A 67 10.09 0.47 -1.00
CA ALA A 67 8.98 -0.32 -0.48
C ALA A 67 8.96 -0.28 1.06
N LEU A 68 10.12 -0.45 1.69
CA LEU A 68 10.27 -0.36 3.14
C LEU A 68 9.95 1.06 3.64
N LEU A 69 10.52 2.11 3.02
CA LEU A 69 10.29 3.50 3.39
C LEU A 69 8.80 3.84 3.42
N PHE A 70 8.03 3.44 2.38
CA PHE A 70 6.59 3.71 2.30
C PHE A 70 5.71 2.83 3.20
N SER A 71 6.28 1.79 3.81
CA SER A 71 5.61 0.96 4.82
C SER A 71 5.87 1.40 6.26
N MET A 72 6.82 2.34 6.46
CA MET A 72 7.23 2.81 7.79
C MET A 72 6.28 3.88 8.34
N ALA A 73 6.22 3.97 9.66
CA ALA A 73 5.59 5.10 10.34
C ALA A 73 6.55 6.30 10.39
N LYS A 74 6.01 7.51 10.47
CA LYS A 74 6.80 8.73 10.67
C LYS A 74 7.70 8.57 11.91
N ASP A 75 8.89 9.13 11.84
CA ASP A 75 9.91 9.13 12.90
C ASP A 75 10.40 7.71 13.28
N SER A 76 10.15 6.71 12.42
CA SER A 76 10.67 5.36 12.61
C SER A 76 11.98 5.13 11.86
N VAL A 77 12.77 4.18 12.34
CA VAL A 77 14.01 3.74 11.73
C VAL A 77 14.05 2.23 11.61
N LYS A 78 14.53 1.72 10.48
CA LYS A 78 14.64 0.28 10.23
C LYS A 78 15.92 -0.06 9.50
N THR A 79 16.35 -1.32 9.63
CA THR A 79 17.46 -1.88 8.87
C THR A 79 16.92 -2.72 7.70
N LEU A 80 17.63 -2.67 6.60
CA LEU A 80 17.39 -3.50 5.41
C LEU A 80 18.72 -4.19 5.04
N GLU A 81 18.66 -5.50 4.87
CA GLU A 81 19.81 -6.25 4.34
C GLU A 81 19.90 -6.07 2.83
N ILE A 82 21.12 -5.77 2.36
CA ILE A 82 21.39 -5.61 0.92
C ILE A 82 21.63 -7.00 0.33
N PRO A 83 20.84 -7.43 -0.68
CA PRO A 83 20.98 -8.75 -1.28
C PRO A 83 22.41 -9.07 -1.73
N GLY A 84 22.81 -10.33 -1.57
CA GLY A 84 24.15 -10.80 -1.93
C GLY A 84 25.21 -10.52 -0.87
N ASN A 85 24.86 -10.45 0.40
CA ASN A 85 25.77 -10.22 1.54
C ASN A 85 26.62 -8.95 1.40
N ARG A 86 26.09 -7.93 0.73
CA ARG A 86 26.80 -6.67 0.47
C ARG A 86 26.75 -5.68 1.64
N GLY A 87 26.02 -6.01 2.70
CA GLY A 87 25.93 -5.22 3.91
C GLY A 87 24.51 -4.89 4.33
N TRP A 88 24.37 -3.83 5.12
CA TRP A 88 23.11 -3.39 5.71
C TRP A 88 22.89 -1.91 5.42
N MET A 89 21.65 -1.55 5.14
CA MET A 89 21.19 -0.18 4.99
C MET A 89 20.33 0.20 6.21
N VAL A 90 20.50 1.41 6.71
CA VAL A 90 19.60 1.98 7.74
C VAL A 90 18.74 3.03 7.08
N ILE A 91 17.44 2.90 7.22
CA ILE A 91 16.44 3.81 6.65
C ILE A 91 15.67 4.45 7.79
N ALA A 92 15.67 5.79 7.82
CA ALA A 92 14.91 6.59 8.77
C ALA A 92 13.87 7.41 8.00
N LEU A 93 12.61 7.33 8.40
CA LEU A 93 11.54 8.14 7.82
C LEU A 93 11.37 9.42 8.63
N ALA A 94 11.94 10.50 8.12
CA ALA A 94 11.93 11.80 8.81
C ALA A 94 10.60 12.54 8.68
N ASP A 95 9.96 12.51 7.50
CA ASP A 95 8.71 13.25 7.28
C ASP A 95 7.78 12.55 6.30
N VAL A 96 6.48 12.77 6.51
CA VAL A 96 5.40 12.30 5.63
C VAL A 96 4.56 13.50 5.23
N GLN A 97 4.77 13.97 4.02
CA GLN A 97 3.97 15.07 3.48
C GLN A 97 2.60 14.54 3.02
N ARG A 98 1.56 15.01 3.68
CA ARG A 98 0.17 14.74 3.27
C ARG A 98 -0.33 15.91 2.46
N PRO A 99 -0.98 15.67 1.31
CA PRO A 99 -1.61 16.77 0.58
C PRO A 99 -2.71 17.39 1.43
N ASP A 100 -2.84 18.71 1.36
CA ASP A 100 -3.97 19.40 1.97
C ASP A 100 -5.23 19.05 1.16
N PRO A 101 -6.27 18.45 1.80
CA PRO A 101 -7.52 18.14 1.12
C PRO A 101 -8.20 19.37 0.52
N LYS A 102 -7.97 20.56 1.08
CA LYS A 102 -8.52 21.83 0.59
C LYS A 102 -7.80 22.37 -0.64
N ALA A 103 -6.57 21.91 -0.89
CA ALA A 103 -5.78 22.27 -2.06
C ALA A 103 -6.01 21.36 -3.26
N ILE A 104 -6.93 20.39 -3.15
CA ILE A 104 -7.28 19.50 -4.27
C ILE A 104 -8.11 20.30 -5.28
N ASP A 105 -7.65 20.33 -6.53
CA ASP A 105 -8.41 20.95 -7.63
C ASP A 105 -9.82 20.35 -7.72
N PRO A 106 -10.89 21.17 -7.61
CA PRO A 106 -12.27 20.70 -7.72
C PRO A 106 -12.56 19.93 -9.00
N ARG A 107 -11.85 20.23 -10.09
CA ARG A 107 -11.98 19.51 -11.36
C ARG A 107 -11.54 18.06 -11.25
N ARG A 108 -10.48 17.79 -10.49
CA ARG A 108 -10.01 16.42 -10.22
C ARG A 108 -11.00 15.65 -9.36
N VAL A 109 -11.61 16.31 -8.38
CA VAL A 109 -12.67 15.71 -7.57
C VAL A 109 -13.87 15.38 -8.44
N ALA A 110 -14.31 16.30 -9.28
CA ALA A 110 -15.42 16.08 -10.22
C ALA A 110 -15.13 14.94 -11.22
N ALA A 111 -13.91 14.86 -11.76
CA ALA A 111 -13.51 13.80 -12.67
C ALA A 111 -13.55 12.39 -12.04
N ILE A 112 -13.32 12.29 -10.72
CA ILE A 112 -13.45 11.03 -9.98
C ILE A 112 -14.91 10.76 -9.61
N ALA A 113 -15.67 11.79 -9.24
CA ALA A 113 -17.06 11.67 -8.79
C ALA A 113 -18.04 11.36 -9.94
N GLN A 114 -17.81 11.94 -11.12
CA GLN A 114 -18.70 11.76 -12.28
C GLN A 114 -18.96 10.30 -12.67
N PRO A 115 -17.95 9.43 -12.83
CA PRO A 115 -18.19 8.03 -13.19
C PRO A 115 -18.85 7.22 -12.06
N LEU A 116 -18.77 7.68 -10.80
CA LEU A 116 -19.37 7.01 -9.65
C LEU A 116 -20.83 7.38 -9.45
N ALA A 117 -21.26 8.57 -9.87
CA ALA A 117 -22.62 9.07 -9.68
C ALA A 117 -23.73 8.14 -10.23
N PRO A 118 -23.62 7.57 -11.45
CA PRO A 118 -24.61 6.62 -11.96
C PRO A 118 -24.70 5.33 -11.15
N ALA A 119 -23.56 4.81 -10.68
CA ALA A 119 -23.54 3.58 -9.88
C ALA A 119 -24.25 3.79 -8.53
N PHE A 120 -23.98 4.90 -7.85
CA PHE A 120 -24.69 5.25 -6.62
C PHE A 120 -26.18 5.51 -6.84
N GLY A 121 -26.54 6.15 -7.97
CA GLY A 121 -27.93 6.39 -8.33
C GLY A 121 -28.70 5.09 -8.53
N ASN A 122 -28.14 4.15 -9.26
CA ASN A 122 -28.75 2.83 -9.48
C ASN A 122 -28.91 2.05 -8.18
N GLU A 123 -27.87 2.00 -7.36
CA GLU A 123 -27.92 1.34 -6.05
C GLU A 123 -29.01 1.92 -5.15
N LEU A 124 -29.12 3.24 -5.10
CA LEU A 124 -30.17 3.91 -4.31
C LEU A 124 -31.58 3.57 -4.82
N ILE A 125 -31.78 3.54 -6.14
CA ILE A 125 -33.06 3.16 -6.77
C ILE A 125 -33.38 1.70 -6.44
N GLU A 126 -32.44 0.79 -6.52
CA GLU A 126 -32.64 -0.62 -6.18
C GLU A 126 -33.02 -0.81 -4.71
N GLN A 127 -32.33 -0.14 -3.80
CA GLN A 127 -32.64 -0.16 -2.37
C GLN A 127 -34.02 0.41 -2.09
N LEU A 128 -34.36 1.54 -2.70
CA LEU A 128 -35.71 2.15 -2.56
C LEU A 128 -36.78 1.23 -3.11
N ALA A 129 -36.60 0.62 -4.27
CA ALA A 129 -37.51 -0.33 -4.86
C ALA A 129 -37.72 -1.58 -4.00
N ALA A 130 -36.63 -2.11 -3.44
CA ALA A 130 -36.66 -3.25 -2.53
C ALA A 130 -37.47 -2.92 -1.25
N GLU A 131 -37.22 -1.76 -0.67
CA GLU A 131 -37.93 -1.30 0.51
C GLU A 131 -39.42 -1.04 0.23
N ALA A 132 -39.74 -0.42 -0.91
CA ALA A 132 -41.12 -0.20 -1.34
C ALA A 132 -41.86 -1.54 -1.54
N LYS A 133 -41.24 -2.53 -2.18
CA LYS A 133 -41.82 -3.88 -2.33
C LYS A 133 -42.07 -4.55 -0.98
N ARG A 134 -41.11 -4.43 -0.06
CA ARG A 134 -41.26 -4.97 1.30
C ARG A 134 -42.40 -4.34 2.05
N ARG A 135 -42.57 -3.01 2.02
CA ARG A 135 -43.66 -2.29 2.68
C ARG A 135 -45.00 -2.57 2.06
N ALA A 136 -45.07 -2.69 0.75
CA ALA A 136 -46.30 -3.00 0.03
C ALA A 136 -46.69 -4.49 0.10
N GLY A 137 -45.88 -5.34 0.71
CA GLY A 137 -46.14 -6.78 0.80
C GLY A 137 -46.15 -7.49 -0.55
N VAL A 138 -45.37 -6.98 -1.53
CA VAL A 138 -45.34 -7.58 -2.86
C VAL A 138 -44.60 -8.91 -2.81
N THR A 139 -45.30 -9.98 -3.15
CA THR A 139 -44.73 -11.33 -3.33
C THR A 139 -44.73 -11.70 -4.80
N ILE A 140 -43.59 -12.24 -5.27
CA ILE A 140 -43.46 -12.72 -6.64
C ILE A 140 -43.67 -14.25 -6.62
N ASN A 141 -44.72 -14.72 -7.31
CA ASN A 141 -44.89 -16.15 -7.50
C ASN A 141 -43.92 -16.64 -8.59
N LYS A 142 -42.78 -17.22 -8.12
CA LYS A 142 -41.70 -17.68 -9.00
C LYS A 142 -42.17 -18.77 -9.97
N ASP A 143 -43.08 -19.66 -9.52
CA ASP A 143 -43.57 -20.77 -10.32
C ASP A 143 -44.41 -20.27 -11.50
N LEU A 144 -45.29 -19.30 -11.24
CA LEU A 144 -46.11 -18.69 -12.29
C LEU A 144 -45.24 -17.90 -13.30
N VAL A 145 -44.23 -17.20 -12.82
CA VAL A 145 -43.26 -16.50 -13.71
C VAL A 145 -42.48 -17.49 -14.58
N ALA A 146 -42.09 -18.65 -14.02
CA ALA A 146 -41.40 -19.69 -14.76
C ALA A 146 -42.28 -20.31 -15.85
N GLN A 147 -43.55 -20.60 -15.51
CA GLN A 147 -44.53 -21.11 -16.48
C GLN A 147 -44.78 -20.11 -17.63
N LEU A 148 -44.94 -18.83 -17.29
CA LEU A 148 -45.17 -17.80 -18.30
C LEU A 148 -43.97 -17.61 -19.22
N ARG A 149 -42.74 -17.70 -18.68
CA ARG A 149 -41.54 -17.69 -19.48
C ARG A 149 -41.45 -18.87 -20.43
N GLN A 150 -41.82 -20.04 -19.96
CA GLN A 150 -41.85 -21.25 -20.76
C GLN A 150 -42.83 -21.14 -21.93
N GLU A 151 -44.04 -20.62 -21.68
CA GLU A 151 -45.01 -20.36 -22.72
C GLU A 151 -44.54 -19.36 -23.76
N LEU A 152 -43.85 -18.28 -23.33
CA LEU A 152 -43.41 -17.20 -24.21
C LEU A 152 -42.11 -17.55 -24.99
N THR A 153 -41.25 -18.37 -24.45
CA THR A 153 -39.95 -18.67 -25.07
C THR A 153 -39.87 -20.07 -25.69
N GLY A 154 -40.87 -20.92 -25.45
CA GLY A 154 -40.87 -22.30 -25.93
C GLY A 154 -39.76 -23.20 -25.40
N THR A 155 -39.06 -22.75 -24.35
CA THR A 155 -37.88 -23.43 -23.80
C THR A 155 -38.25 -24.12 -22.49
N ALA A 156 -37.91 -25.42 -22.38
CA ALA A 156 -38.12 -26.18 -21.15
C ALA A 156 -37.38 -25.61 -19.95
N PRO A 157 -37.89 -25.77 -18.71
CA PRO A 157 -37.24 -25.25 -17.51
C PRO A 157 -35.90 -25.94 -17.31
N VAL A 158 -34.85 -25.12 -17.07
CA VAL A 158 -33.57 -25.64 -16.60
C VAL A 158 -33.77 -26.01 -15.13
N ALA A 159 -33.74 -27.31 -14.83
CA ALA A 159 -33.75 -27.81 -13.46
C ALA A 159 -32.45 -27.37 -12.76
N GLU A 160 -32.52 -26.62 -11.67
CA GLU A 160 -31.46 -26.45 -10.70
C GLU A 160 -31.44 -27.62 -9.72
#